data_08be6fcf61f5373c4532c354592910dc
#
_entry.id   08be6fcf61f5373c4532c354592910dc
#
_cell.length_a   1.000
_cell.length_b   1.000
_cell.length_c   1.000
_cell.angle_alpha   90.00
_cell.angle_beta   90.00
_cell.angle_gamma   90.00
#
_symmetry.space_group_name_H-M   'P 1'
#
loop_
_entity.id
_entity.type
_entity.pdbx_description
1 polymer ?
#
loop_
_entity_poly.entity_id
_entity_poly.type
_entity_poly.pdbx_seq_one_letter_code
_entity_poly.pdbx_strand_id
1 'polypeptide(L)'
;MPSRPAICSHSLGRAWVHNLPEKLDAAAKYGFDIELFYEDLLYIAKSLPGGATSANHLATAHIVRSLCDERGIAIINIQPFMHYEGLRDRQRHAKRIQELKLWMQMAHILGTDTIAIPSSFLGTDEASGDLNLIVSDMQEVADLGAAEGIHFGYESLAWGIYSDTWERSWEIVRRVDRPNFKLCLDTFNMAARVYADPAASTRKNPNAEADMTASLQRLVKIVDVRKIAFVQVVDAEYLEEPLVEGHAYHDAAQPARMSWSRNCRLFYGESDRGAYLPVKQILKAILVDLGYRGRISAELFNRSLTEADSSVPEEHARRAGESWKKIERDFGLKTHRRQSSVQSVAREPTARL
;
A
#
# COMPACT_ATOMS: atom_id res chain seq x y z
N MET A 1 10.99 -14.87 -10.64
CA MET A 1 11.84 -13.77 -11.15
C MET A 1 12.19 -12.91 -9.95
N PRO A 2 13.39 -12.32 -9.85
CA PRO A 2 13.68 -11.41 -8.76
C PRO A 2 12.79 -10.18 -8.90
N SER A 3 12.09 -9.84 -7.81
CA SER A 3 11.17 -8.70 -7.76
C SER A 3 11.96 -7.39 -7.78
N ARG A 4 11.54 -6.43 -8.61
CA ARG A 4 11.95 -5.04 -8.41
C ARG A 4 11.21 -4.50 -7.18
N PRO A 5 11.87 -3.66 -6.36
CA PRO A 5 11.17 -2.99 -5.29
C PRO A 5 10.17 -1.97 -5.85
N ALA A 6 9.07 -1.78 -5.14
CA ALA A 6 8.15 -0.71 -5.41
C ALA A 6 8.05 0.24 -4.22
N ILE A 7 7.56 1.44 -4.46
CA ILE A 7 7.21 2.42 -3.43
C ILE A 7 5.83 2.98 -3.72
N CYS A 8 5.02 3.16 -2.69
CA CYS A 8 3.75 3.84 -2.83
C CYS A 8 3.97 5.32 -3.20
N SER A 9 3.30 5.82 -4.21
CA SER A 9 3.46 7.22 -4.64
C SER A 9 3.11 8.22 -3.54
N HIS A 10 2.17 7.87 -2.66
CA HIS A 10 1.86 8.64 -1.46
C HIS A 10 3.07 8.78 -0.52
N SER A 11 3.91 7.75 -0.40
CA SER A 11 5.10 7.74 0.46
C SER A 11 6.14 8.78 0.07
N LEU A 12 6.01 9.37 -1.10
CA LEU A 12 6.89 10.41 -1.65
C LEU A 12 6.34 11.83 -1.44
N GLY A 13 5.23 11.98 -0.71
CA GLY A 13 4.59 13.26 -0.41
C GLY A 13 3.13 13.31 -0.82
N ARG A 14 2.36 14.22 -0.21
CA ARG A 14 0.94 14.42 -0.51
C ARG A 14 0.77 15.08 -1.87
N ALA A 15 -0.29 14.69 -2.60
CA ALA A 15 -0.52 15.17 -3.96
C ALA A 15 -0.68 16.70 -4.09
N TRP A 16 -1.16 17.36 -3.04
CA TRP A 16 -1.33 18.82 -3.02
C TRP A 16 -0.10 19.58 -2.52
N VAL A 17 0.97 18.88 -2.12
CA VAL A 17 2.24 19.47 -1.67
C VAL A 17 3.33 19.18 -2.69
N HIS A 18 3.42 17.93 -3.17
CA HIS A 18 4.45 17.45 -4.09
C HIS A 18 3.79 16.91 -5.35
N ASN A 19 4.18 17.44 -6.51
CA ASN A 19 3.62 16.99 -7.77
C ASN A 19 4.09 15.57 -8.16
N LEU A 20 3.26 14.85 -8.90
CA LEU A 20 3.56 13.47 -9.27
C LEU A 20 4.86 13.32 -10.11
N PRO A 21 5.20 14.20 -11.08
CA PRO A 21 6.47 14.11 -11.80
C PRO A 21 7.70 14.09 -10.89
N GLU A 22 7.78 14.94 -9.87
CA GLU A 22 8.90 14.97 -8.91
C GLU A 22 9.00 13.70 -8.09
N LYS A 23 7.85 13.16 -7.66
CA LYS A 23 7.77 11.87 -6.96
C LYS A 23 8.27 10.72 -7.85
N LEU A 24 7.88 10.70 -9.12
CA LEU A 24 8.32 9.69 -10.08
C LEU A 24 9.82 9.82 -10.43
N ASP A 25 10.34 11.04 -10.52
CA ASP A 25 11.78 11.28 -10.71
C ASP A 25 12.58 10.70 -9.53
N ALA A 26 12.12 10.94 -8.30
CA ALA A 26 12.73 10.40 -7.11
C ALA A 26 12.65 8.85 -7.08
N ALA A 27 11.49 8.25 -7.40
CA ALA A 27 11.34 6.81 -7.47
C ALA A 27 12.26 6.17 -8.52
N ALA A 28 12.34 6.75 -9.72
CA ALA A 28 13.22 6.30 -10.82
C ALA A 28 14.69 6.35 -10.41
N LYS A 29 15.13 7.45 -9.79
CA LYS A 29 16.51 7.67 -9.33
C LYS A 29 16.98 6.56 -8.39
N TYR A 30 16.10 6.05 -7.53
CA TYR A 30 16.42 4.99 -6.57
C TYR A 30 15.97 3.60 -7.01
N GLY A 31 15.47 3.45 -8.24
CA GLY A 31 15.20 2.17 -8.88
C GLY A 31 13.90 1.49 -8.47
N PHE A 32 12.91 2.27 -8.04
CA PHE A 32 11.59 1.77 -7.65
C PHE A 32 10.60 1.73 -8.82
N ASP A 33 9.76 0.71 -8.84
CA ASP A 33 8.45 0.72 -9.47
C ASP A 33 7.43 1.39 -8.54
N ILE A 34 6.23 1.71 -9.04
CA ILE A 34 5.23 2.48 -8.27
C ILE A 34 4.02 1.61 -7.92
N GLU A 35 3.63 1.68 -6.66
CA GLU A 35 2.29 1.43 -6.19
C GLU A 35 1.52 2.76 -6.27
N LEU A 36 0.59 2.89 -7.23
CA LEU A 36 -0.06 4.18 -7.49
C LEU A 36 -1.17 4.46 -6.47
N PHE A 37 -0.98 5.48 -5.64
CA PHE A 37 -2.01 5.92 -4.72
C PHE A 37 -3.02 6.81 -5.43
N TYR A 38 -4.29 6.49 -5.32
CA TYR A 38 -5.38 7.15 -6.05
C TYR A 38 -5.48 8.66 -5.81
N GLU A 39 -5.01 9.16 -4.66
CA GLU A 39 -4.95 10.59 -4.36
C GLU A 39 -4.19 11.38 -5.43
N ASP A 40 -3.07 10.85 -5.93
CA ASP A 40 -2.28 11.49 -6.96
C ASP A 40 -3.06 11.61 -8.27
N LEU A 41 -3.71 10.52 -8.69
CA LEU A 41 -4.56 10.52 -9.87
C LEU A 41 -5.76 11.46 -9.72
N LEU A 42 -6.44 11.39 -8.58
CA LEU A 42 -7.60 12.23 -8.28
C LEU A 42 -7.25 13.72 -8.25
N TYR A 43 -6.07 14.06 -7.70
CA TYR A 43 -5.61 15.45 -7.64
C TYR A 43 -5.40 16.03 -9.03
N ILE A 44 -4.78 15.29 -9.94
CA ILE A 44 -4.62 15.69 -11.33
C ILE A 44 -5.98 15.76 -12.03
N ALA A 45 -6.85 14.74 -11.88
CA ALA A 45 -8.19 14.74 -12.50
C ALA A 45 -9.03 15.95 -12.08
N LYS A 46 -8.95 16.36 -10.81
CA LYS A 46 -9.62 17.56 -10.29
C LYS A 46 -9.13 18.87 -10.92
N SER A 47 -7.87 18.93 -11.34
CA SER A 47 -7.29 20.12 -11.97
C SER A 47 -7.69 20.30 -13.45
N LEU A 48 -8.23 19.25 -14.08
CA LEU A 48 -8.68 19.31 -15.47
C LEU A 48 -10.02 20.05 -15.57
N PRO A 49 -10.33 20.71 -16.73
CA PRO A 49 -11.61 21.35 -16.96
C PRO A 49 -12.77 20.37 -16.73
N GLY A 50 -13.74 20.77 -15.91
CA GLY A 50 -14.88 19.92 -15.52
C GLY A 50 -14.65 19.08 -14.25
N GLY A 51 -13.46 19.12 -13.64
CA GLY A 51 -13.14 18.44 -12.39
C GLY A 51 -13.02 16.92 -12.52
N ALA A 52 -13.23 16.17 -11.44
CA ALA A 52 -13.01 14.72 -11.37
C ALA A 52 -14.16 13.91 -12.01
N THR A 53 -14.46 14.15 -13.28
CA THR A 53 -15.40 13.32 -14.06
C THR A 53 -14.78 11.96 -14.42
N SER A 54 -15.59 10.97 -14.79
CA SER A 54 -15.07 9.68 -15.28
C SER A 54 -14.14 9.86 -16.48
N ALA A 55 -14.48 10.75 -17.41
CA ALA A 55 -13.62 11.06 -18.56
C ALA A 55 -12.27 11.62 -18.13
N ASN A 56 -12.25 12.53 -17.15
CA ASN A 56 -11.01 13.12 -16.64
C ASN A 56 -10.17 12.10 -15.82
N HIS A 57 -10.79 11.14 -15.15
CA HIS A 57 -10.06 10.03 -14.53
C HIS A 57 -9.34 9.19 -15.58
N LEU A 58 -10.00 8.83 -16.68
CA LEU A 58 -9.37 8.06 -17.76
C LEU A 58 -8.28 8.87 -18.48
N ALA A 59 -8.52 10.16 -18.75
CA ALA A 59 -7.51 11.06 -19.32
C ALA A 59 -6.28 11.17 -18.39
N THR A 60 -6.50 11.30 -17.09
CA THR A 60 -5.41 11.33 -16.09
C THR A 60 -4.66 10.01 -16.04
N ALA A 61 -5.33 8.86 -16.15
CA ALA A 61 -4.67 7.57 -16.21
C ALA A 61 -3.68 7.48 -17.40
N HIS A 62 -4.03 8.03 -18.56
CA HIS A 62 -3.10 8.15 -19.71
C HIS A 62 -1.92 9.07 -19.40
N ILE A 63 -2.14 10.22 -18.75
CA ILE A 63 -1.08 11.13 -18.32
C ILE A 63 -0.11 10.42 -17.37
N VAL A 64 -0.63 9.76 -16.33
CA VAL A 64 0.19 9.03 -15.34
C VAL A 64 0.98 7.90 -16.01
N ARG A 65 0.35 7.16 -16.93
CA ARG A 65 1.03 6.11 -17.69
C ARG A 65 2.21 6.67 -18.50
N SER A 66 2.00 7.76 -19.24
CA SER A 66 3.08 8.41 -20.01
C SER A 66 4.23 8.86 -19.12
N LEU A 67 3.93 9.51 -17.99
CA LEU A 67 4.94 9.95 -17.02
C LEU A 67 5.78 8.78 -16.46
N CYS A 68 5.15 7.63 -16.23
CA CYS A 68 5.84 6.42 -15.77
C CYS A 68 6.69 5.79 -16.90
N ASP A 69 6.16 5.75 -18.12
CA ASP A 69 6.88 5.19 -19.29
C ASP A 69 8.15 5.98 -19.61
N GLU A 70 8.09 7.31 -19.59
CA GLU A 70 9.24 8.21 -19.78
C GLU A 70 10.39 7.91 -18.80
N ARG A 71 10.06 7.40 -17.62
CA ARG A 71 10.99 7.06 -16.53
C ARG A 71 11.32 5.58 -16.42
N GLY A 72 10.73 4.75 -17.26
CA GLY A 72 10.88 3.30 -17.20
C GLY A 72 10.34 2.68 -15.90
N ILE A 73 9.33 3.29 -15.29
CA ILE A 73 8.66 2.82 -14.07
C ILE A 73 7.47 1.93 -14.45
N ALA A 74 7.34 0.77 -13.81
CA ALA A 74 6.13 -0.02 -13.86
C ALA A 74 5.17 0.38 -12.73
N ILE A 75 3.86 0.37 -13.03
CA ILE A 75 2.82 0.55 -12.01
C ILE A 75 2.38 -0.85 -11.57
N ILE A 76 2.64 -1.21 -10.31
CA ILE A 76 2.38 -2.58 -9.83
C ILE A 76 0.93 -2.79 -9.40
N ASN A 77 0.26 -1.75 -8.93
CA ASN A 77 -1.16 -1.73 -8.60
C ASN A 77 -1.67 -0.29 -8.56
N ILE A 78 -2.99 -0.14 -8.47
CA ILE A 78 -3.65 1.10 -8.07
C ILE A 78 -4.40 0.88 -6.76
N GLN A 79 -4.30 1.81 -5.81
CA GLN A 79 -4.86 1.72 -4.47
C GLN A 79 -5.22 3.08 -3.88
N PRO A 80 -6.01 3.10 -2.78
CA PRO A 80 -6.88 2.07 -2.23
C PRO A 80 -8.32 2.17 -2.77
N PHE A 81 -8.92 1.03 -3.14
CA PHE A 81 -10.36 0.98 -3.42
C PHE A 81 -11.12 0.71 -2.12
N MET A 82 -11.52 1.77 -1.44
CA MET A 82 -12.00 1.75 -0.05
C MET A 82 -13.47 1.36 0.08
N HIS A 83 -13.85 0.80 1.25
CA HIS A 83 -15.23 0.69 1.71
C HIS A 83 -16.18 0.01 0.73
N TYR A 84 -15.83 -1.18 0.27
CA TYR A 84 -16.65 -1.95 -0.65
C TYR A 84 -17.48 -3.01 0.07
N GLU A 85 -16.82 -3.84 0.90
CA GLU A 85 -17.44 -5.01 1.52
C GLU A 85 -18.42 -4.67 2.63
N GLY A 86 -19.45 -5.49 2.74
CA GLY A 86 -20.37 -5.48 3.86
C GLY A 86 -21.29 -4.27 3.95
N LEU A 87 -21.37 -3.43 2.92
CA LEU A 87 -22.23 -2.24 2.93
C LEU A 87 -23.69 -2.65 3.16
N ARG A 88 -24.33 -2.11 4.23
CA ARG A 88 -25.75 -2.33 4.52
C ARG A 88 -26.65 -1.70 3.50
N ASP A 89 -26.31 -0.50 3.03
CA ASP A 89 -27.00 0.16 1.93
C ASP A 89 -26.60 -0.47 0.59
N ARG A 90 -27.47 -1.30 0.04
CA ARG A 90 -27.23 -1.99 -1.24
C ARG A 90 -27.30 -1.05 -2.45
N GLN A 91 -27.90 0.14 -2.34
CA GLN A 91 -27.84 1.15 -3.40
C GLN A 91 -26.44 1.80 -3.42
N ARG A 92 -25.87 2.08 -2.24
CA ARG A 92 -24.48 2.53 -2.12
C ARG A 92 -23.51 1.46 -2.64
N HIS A 93 -23.75 0.19 -2.33
CA HIS A 93 -22.97 -0.93 -2.87
C HIS A 93 -23.02 -0.95 -4.41
N ALA A 94 -24.20 -0.83 -5.01
CA ALA A 94 -24.35 -0.77 -6.47
C ALA A 94 -23.57 0.40 -7.10
N LYS A 95 -23.52 1.56 -6.44
CA LYS A 95 -22.67 2.69 -6.88
C LYS A 95 -21.19 2.35 -6.83
N ARG A 96 -20.73 1.65 -5.75
CA ARG A 96 -19.34 1.19 -5.64
C ARG A 96 -18.96 0.22 -6.76
N ILE A 97 -19.89 -0.62 -7.25
CA ILE A 97 -19.65 -1.47 -8.42
C ILE A 97 -19.39 -0.62 -9.67
N GLN A 98 -20.15 0.47 -9.90
CA GLN A 98 -19.90 1.35 -11.06
C GLN A 98 -18.55 2.06 -10.95
N GLU A 99 -18.16 2.47 -9.74
CA GLU A 99 -16.84 3.03 -9.48
C GLU A 99 -15.73 1.99 -9.71
N LEU A 100 -15.93 0.74 -9.29
CA LEU A 100 -14.97 -0.35 -9.54
C LEU A 100 -14.75 -0.57 -11.04
N LYS A 101 -15.81 -0.50 -11.86
CA LYS A 101 -15.68 -0.60 -13.33
C LYS A 101 -14.81 0.51 -13.90
N LEU A 102 -14.94 1.74 -13.40
CA LEU A 102 -14.05 2.84 -13.76
C LEU A 102 -12.60 2.56 -13.32
N TRP A 103 -12.41 2.01 -12.12
CA TRP A 103 -11.08 1.64 -11.62
C TRP A 103 -10.42 0.56 -12.48
N MET A 104 -11.17 -0.43 -12.95
CA MET A 104 -10.65 -1.45 -13.87
C MET A 104 -10.21 -0.85 -15.20
N GLN A 105 -10.99 0.12 -15.77
CA GLN A 105 -10.58 0.85 -16.97
C GLN A 105 -9.30 1.66 -16.73
N MET A 106 -9.19 2.36 -15.59
CA MET A 106 -7.95 3.04 -15.23
C MET A 106 -6.78 2.08 -15.09
N ALA A 107 -6.97 0.91 -14.46
CA ALA A 107 -5.92 -0.10 -14.30
C ALA A 107 -5.38 -0.57 -15.66
N HIS A 108 -6.26 -0.82 -16.64
CA HIS A 108 -5.85 -1.17 -17.99
C HIS A 108 -5.00 -0.08 -18.67
N ILE A 109 -5.45 1.19 -18.58
CA ILE A 109 -4.70 2.33 -19.13
C ILE A 109 -3.35 2.48 -18.46
N LEU A 110 -3.30 2.33 -17.12
CA LEU A 110 -2.08 2.38 -16.32
C LEU A 110 -1.13 1.21 -16.58
N GLY A 111 -1.61 0.16 -17.26
CA GLY A 111 -0.82 -1.04 -17.53
C GLY A 111 -0.56 -1.90 -16.30
N THR A 112 -1.47 -1.85 -15.32
CA THR A 112 -1.47 -2.75 -14.16
C THR A 112 -2.68 -3.68 -14.20
N ASP A 113 -2.52 -4.86 -13.66
CA ASP A 113 -3.56 -5.86 -13.52
C ASP A 113 -4.09 -5.99 -12.08
N THR A 114 -3.68 -5.10 -11.18
CA THR A 114 -3.94 -5.28 -9.75
C THR A 114 -4.57 -4.03 -9.13
N ILE A 115 -5.67 -4.24 -8.38
CA ILE A 115 -6.33 -3.23 -7.53
C ILE A 115 -6.24 -3.67 -6.08
N ALA A 116 -5.80 -2.80 -5.17
CA ALA A 116 -5.78 -3.11 -3.75
C ALA A 116 -7.06 -2.62 -3.05
N ILE A 117 -7.62 -3.50 -2.22
CA ILE A 117 -8.84 -3.26 -1.46
C ILE A 117 -8.51 -3.43 0.03
N PRO A 118 -8.37 -2.35 0.79
CA PRO A 118 -8.24 -2.45 2.23
C PRO A 118 -9.59 -2.72 2.89
N SER A 119 -9.55 -3.40 4.02
CA SER A 119 -10.75 -3.69 4.83
C SER A 119 -11.46 -2.42 5.27
N SER A 120 -12.78 -2.48 5.35
CA SER A 120 -13.61 -1.35 5.74
C SER A 120 -13.43 -1.01 7.23
N PHE A 121 -13.41 0.28 7.51
CA PHE A 121 -13.48 0.84 8.87
C PHE A 121 -14.70 1.76 9.05
N LEU A 122 -15.72 1.59 8.22
CA LEU A 122 -17.03 2.22 8.40
C LEU A 122 -17.71 1.71 9.67
N GLY A 123 -18.52 2.57 10.29
CA GLY A 123 -19.28 2.23 11.49
C GLY A 123 -20.21 1.02 11.30
N THR A 124 -20.62 0.44 12.42
CA THR A 124 -21.51 -0.74 12.44
C THR A 124 -22.90 -0.47 11.89
N ASP A 125 -23.29 0.80 11.79
CA ASP A 125 -24.51 1.30 11.15
C ASP A 125 -24.40 1.30 9.62
N GLU A 126 -23.22 1.52 9.07
CA GLU A 126 -22.96 1.57 7.63
C GLU A 126 -22.55 0.21 7.03
N ALA A 127 -21.72 -0.57 7.76
CA ALA A 127 -21.20 -1.84 7.32
C ALA A 127 -21.62 -3.00 8.26
N SER A 128 -21.71 -4.20 7.71
CA SER A 128 -22.03 -5.44 8.40
C SER A 128 -20.80 -6.29 8.61
N GLY A 129 -20.70 -6.93 9.78
CA GLY A 129 -19.70 -7.97 10.08
C GLY A 129 -20.12 -9.38 9.65
N ASP A 130 -21.28 -9.54 8.99
CA ASP A 130 -21.70 -10.82 8.46
C ASP A 130 -20.69 -11.31 7.41
N LEU A 131 -19.99 -12.37 7.77
CA LEU A 131 -18.95 -12.96 6.92
C LEU A 131 -19.50 -13.47 5.58
N ASN A 132 -20.74 -13.95 5.55
CA ASN A 132 -21.33 -14.43 4.30
C ASN A 132 -21.61 -13.28 3.34
N LEU A 133 -22.08 -12.13 3.86
CA LEU A 133 -22.26 -10.93 3.08
C LEU A 133 -20.91 -10.39 2.55
N ILE A 134 -19.90 -10.30 3.43
CA ILE A 134 -18.55 -9.86 3.05
C ILE A 134 -17.97 -10.76 1.94
N VAL A 135 -18.07 -12.07 2.11
CA VAL A 135 -17.59 -13.05 1.12
C VAL A 135 -18.34 -12.93 -0.20
N SER A 136 -19.68 -12.78 -0.15
CA SER A 136 -20.50 -12.59 -1.35
C SER A 136 -20.13 -11.32 -2.13
N ASP A 137 -19.94 -10.20 -1.42
CA ASP A 137 -19.51 -8.93 -2.02
C ASP A 137 -18.13 -9.10 -2.68
N MET A 138 -17.19 -9.79 -2.02
CA MET A 138 -15.85 -10.01 -2.57
C MET A 138 -15.82 -11.05 -3.70
N GLN A 139 -16.74 -12.01 -3.74
CA GLN A 139 -16.92 -12.88 -4.90
C GLN A 139 -17.40 -12.08 -6.11
N GLU A 140 -18.34 -11.15 -5.93
CA GLU A 140 -18.81 -10.25 -6.99
C GLU A 140 -17.65 -9.41 -7.56
N VAL A 141 -16.80 -8.80 -6.69
CA VAL A 141 -15.58 -8.10 -7.11
C VAL A 141 -14.68 -8.99 -7.94
N ALA A 142 -14.38 -10.18 -7.43
CA ALA A 142 -13.47 -11.10 -8.08
C ALA A 142 -14.01 -11.60 -9.43
N ASP A 143 -15.30 -11.89 -9.52
CA ASP A 143 -15.94 -12.35 -10.75
C ASP A 143 -15.98 -11.23 -11.81
N LEU A 144 -16.26 -9.98 -11.43
CA LEU A 144 -16.17 -8.81 -12.32
C LEU A 144 -14.74 -8.62 -12.82
N GLY A 145 -13.74 -8.68 -11.93
CA GLY A 145 -12.35 -8.52 -12.31
C GLY A 145 -11.81 -9.66 -13.16
N ALA A 146 -12.27 -10.89 -12.95
CA ALA A 146 -11.85 -12.04 -13.76
C ALA A 146 -12.20 -11.87 -15.24
N ALA A 147 -13.37 -11.27 -15.53
CA ALA A 147 -13.80 -10.97 -16.91
C ALA A 147 -12.88 -9.94 -17.60
N GLU A 148 -12.25 -9.08 -16.81
CA GLU A 148 -11.36 -8.01 -17.25
C GLU A 148 -9.86 -8.34 -17.06
N GLY A 149 -9.50 -9.53 -16.56
CA GLY A 149 -8.12 -9.90 -16.27
C GLY A 149 -7.51 -9.15 -15.08
N ILE A 150 -8.35 -8.60 -14.20
CA ILE A 150 -7.93 -7.84 -13.00
C ILE A 150 -7.85 -8.75 -11.79
N HIS A 151 -6.79 -8.56 -11.01
CA HIS A 151 -6.54 -9.20 -9.72
C HIS A 151 -6.81 -8.21 -8.58
N PHE A 152 -7.15 -8.76 -7.41
CA PHE A 152 -7.37 -7.95 -6.21
C PHE A 152 -6.45 -8.40 -5.09
N GLY A 153 -5.85 -7.41 -4.40
CA GLY A 153 -5.12 -7.62 -3.15
C GLY A 153 -5.97 -7.12 -1.98
N TYR A 154 -6.46 -8.04 -1.14
CA TYR A 154 -7.27 -7.69 0.03
C TYR A 154 -6.39 -7.56 1.27
N GLU A 155 -6.46 -6.40 1.92
CA GLU A 155 -5.63 -6.02 3.06
C GLU A 155 -6.48 -5.85 4.32
N SER A 156 -6.02 -6.40 5.46
CA SER A 156 -6.59 -6.05 6.77
C SER A 156 -5.91 -4.80 7.32
N LEU A 157 -6.69 -3.76 7.62
CA LEU A 157 -6.21 -2.60 8.35
C LEU A 157 -6.26 -2.84 9.86
N ALA A 158 -5.21 -2.48 10.60
CA ALA A 158 -5.12 -2.69 12.05
C ALA A 158 -6.23 -1.98 12.85
N TRP A 159 -6.98 -1.10 12.21
CA TRP A 159 -8.16 -0.39 12.73
C TRP A 159 -9.45 -0.78 12.00
N GLY A 160 -9.43 -1.80 11.18
CA GLY A 160 -10.63 -2.37 10.56
C GLY A 160 -11.63 -2.82 11.62
N ILE A 161 -12.93 -2.64 11.35
CA ILE A 161 -13.96 -2.99 12.35
C ILE A 161 -14.22 -4.49 12.38
N TYR A 162 -14.21 -5.14 11.21
CA TYR A 162 -14.55 -6.56 11.08
C TYR A 162 -13.43 -7.42 10.49
N SER A 163 -12.45 -6.80 9.85
CA SER A 163 -11.31 -7.48 9.27
C SER A 163 -10.05 -6.69 9.59
N ASP A 164 -9.51 -6.90 10.79
CA ASP A 164 -8.40 -6.15 11.38
C ASP A 164 -7.13 -7.01 11.61
N THR A 165 -7.17 -8.28 11.20
CA THR A 165 -6.05 -9.21 11.25
C THR A 165 -5.84 -9.91 9.91
N TRP A 166 -4.60 -10.31 9.62
CA TRP A 166 -4.31 -11.10 8.42
C TRP A 166 -5.08 -12.44 8.42
N GLU A 167 -5.32 -13.04 9.60
CA GLU A 167 -6.10 -14.27 9.74
C GLU A 167 -7.52 -14.09 9.21
N ARG A 168 -8.14 -12.93 9.52
CA ARG A 168 -9.48 -12.62 9.04
C ARG A 168 -9.51 -12.39 7.52
N SER A 169 -8.52 -11.64 7.01
CA SER A 169 -8.36 -11.47 5.55
C SER A 169 -8.13 -12.81 4.85
N TRP A 170 -7.31 -13.68 5.44
CA TRP A 170 -7.11 -15.04 4.89
C TRP A 170 -8.38 -15.87 4.88
N GLU A 171 -9.19 -15.83 5.94
CA GLU A 171 -10.48 -16.50 5.97
C GLU A 171 -11.39 -16.04 4.83
N ILE A 172 -11.45 -14.71 4.60
CA ILE A 172 -12.22 -14.13 3.50
C ILE A 172 -11.66 -14.59 2.16
N VAL A 173 -10.35 -14.43 1.90
CA VAL A 173 -9.71 -14.85 0.64
C VAL A 173 -9.95 -16.34 0.34
N ARG A 174 -9.84 -17.19 1.35
CA ARG A 174 -10.08 -18.62 1.23
C ARG A 174 -11.56 -18.95 0.89
N ARG A 175 -12.52 -18.22 1.49
CA ARG A 175 -13.96 -18.42 1.24
C ARG A 175 -14.42 -17.83 -0.08
N VAL A 176 -13.84 -16.71 -0.50
CA VAL A 176 -14.07 -16.13 -1.83
C VAL A 176 -13.69 -17.12 -2.91
N ASP A 177 -12.60 -17.85 -2.72
CA ASP A 177 -12.14 -18.96 -3.58
C ASP A 177 -12.12 -18.59 -5.08
N ARG A 178 -11.51 -17.45 -5.41
CA ARG A 178 -11.26 -17.02 -6.77
C ARG A 178 -9.75 -16.86 -7.01
N PRO A 179 -9.23 -17.26 -8.19
CA PRO A 179 -7.78 -17.22 -8.47
C PRO A 179 -7.22 -15.79 -8.49
N ASN A 180 -8.03 -14.81 -8.84
CA ASN A 180 -7.68 -13.40 -8.93
C ASN A 180 -7.94 -12.60 -7.64
N PHE A 181 -8.43 -13.23 -6.56
CA PHE A 181 -8.62 -12.60 -5.26
C PHE A 181 -7.59 -13.14 -4.26
N LYS A 182 -6.72 -12.28 -3.76
CA LYS A 182 -5.52 -12.64 -3.01
C LYS A 182 -5.30 -11.72 -1.81
N LEU A 183 -4.36 -12.07 -0.94
CA LEU A 183 -3.94 -11.23 0.17
C LEU A 183 -3.00 -10.10 -0.28
N CYS A 184 -3.15 -8.92 0.32
CA CYS A 184 -2.07 -7.98 0.59
C CYS A 184 -1.63 -8.15 2.05
N LEU A 185 -0.33 -8.32 2.28
CA LEU A 185 0.24 -8.41 3.62
C LEU A 185 1.06 -7.15 3.89
N ASP A 186 0.55 -6.26 4.74
CA ASP A 186 1.24 -5.06 5.21
C ASP A 186 1.88 -5.34 6.58
N THR A 187 3.20 -5.16 6.68
CA THR A 187 3.95 -5.43 7.91
C THR A 187 3.53 -4.53 9.07
N PHE A 188 3.15 -3.26 8.79
CA PHE A 188 2.61 -2.38 9.81
C PHE A 188 1.28 -2.91 10.34
N ASN A 189 0.31 -3.20 9.46
CA ASN A 189 -1.02 -3.64 9.89
C ASN A 189 -0.95 -4.97 10.67
N MET A 190 -0.10 -5.90 10.24
CA MET A 190 0.14 -7.16 10.97
C MET A 190 0.67 -6.90 12.39
N ALA A 191 1.71 -6.06 12.51
CA ALA A 191 2.32 -5.75 13.80
C ALA A 191 1.45 -4.83 14.66
N ALA A 192 0.85 -3.81 14.07
CA ALA A 192 0.04 -2.82 14.79
C ALA A 192 -1.21 -3.44 15.44
N ARG A 193 -1.68 -4.59 14.95
CA ARG A 193 -2.82 -5.27 15.56
C ARG A 193 -2.40 -6.29 16.60
N VAL A 194 -1.35 -7.07 16.34
CA VAL A 194 -0.96 -8.19 17.21
C VAL A 194 0.08 -7.78 18.25
N TYR A 195 1.05 -6.94 17.85
CA TYR A 195 2.21 -6.61 18.68
C TYR A 195 2.07 -5.25 19.37
N ALA A 196 1.64 -4.21 18.65
CA ALA A 196 1.68 -2.84 19.13
C ALA A 196 0.31 -2.29 19.52
N ASP A 197 0.33 -1.44 20.54
CA ASP A 197 -0.77 -0.55 20.91
C ASP A 197 -0.20 0.84 21.22
N PRO A 198 -0.35 1.83 20.31
CA PRO A 198 0.21 3.15 20.53
C PRO A 198 -0.40 3.90 21.71
N ALA A 199 -1.60 3.51 22.17
CA ALA A 199 -2.27 4.12 23.31
C ALA A 199 -1.84 3.52 24.66
N ALA A 200 -1.27 2.31 24.67
CA ALA A 200 -0.80 1.68 25.89
C ALA A 200 0.47 2.37 26.42
N SER A 201 0.67 2.36 27.75
CA SER A 201 1.88 2.91 28.39
C SER A 201 3.17 2.22 27.93
N THR A 202 3.09 0.97 27.52
CA THR A 202 4.20 0.18 26.97
C THR A 202 4.35 0.28 25.45
N ARG A 203 3.41 0.91 24.74
CA ARG A 203 3.25 0.90 23.26
C ARG A 203 3.10 -0.50 22.69
N LYS A 204 2.84 -1.50 23.51
CA LYS A 204 2.67 -2.91 23.13
C LYS A 204 1.37 -3.48 23.69
N ASN A 205 0.84 -4.44 22.97
CA ASN A 205 -0.22 -5.30 23.51
C ASN A 205 0.32 -6.18 24.65
N PRO A 206 -0.52 -6.66 25.58
CA PRO A 206 -0.13 -7.74 26.49
C PRO A 206 0.37 -8.95 25.67
N ASN A 207 1.44 -9.61 26.13
CA ASN A 207 2.04 -10.80 25.49
C ASN A 207 2.52 -10.59 24.03
N ALA A 208 2.81 -9.37 23.62
CA ALA A 208 3.10 -8.97 22.24
C ALA A 208 4.07 -9.91 21.49
N GLU A 209 5.18 -10.30 22.13
CA GLU A 209 6.20 -11.17 21.53
C GLU A 209 5.69 -12.60 21.32
N ALA A 210 4.99 -13.15 22.29
CA ALA A 210 4.43 -14.50 22.21
C ALA A 210 3.31 -14.59 21.19
N ASP A 211 2.40 -13.61 21.19
CA ASP A 211 1.26 -13.54 20.28
C ASP A 211 1.74 -13.32 18.83
N MET A 212 2.74 -12.47 18.62
CA MET A 212 3.33 -12.26 17.30
C MET A 212 4.01 -13.53 16.79
N THR A 213 4.77 -14.21 17.63
CA THR A 213 5.40 -15.49 17.27
C THR A 213 4.37 -16.54 16.88
N ALA A 214 3.32 -16.69 17.68
CA ALA A 214 2.23 -17.63 17.40
C ALA A 214 1.46 -17.26 16.11
N SER A 215 1.22 -15.96 15.86
CA SER A 215 0.59 -15.46 14.64
C SER A 215 1.42 -15.82 13.40
N LEU A 216 2.73 -15.58 13.43
CA LEU A 216 3.61 -15.90 12.30
C LEU A 216 3.74 -17.41 12.06
N GLN A 217 3.76 -18.24 13.12
CA GLN A 217 3.71 -19.70 12.97
C GLN A 217 2.42 -20.15 12.27
N ARG A 218 1.27 -19.55 12.62
CA ARG A 218 0.00 -19.81 11.93
C ARG A 218 0.06 -19.39 10.47
N LEU A 219 0.61 -18.18 10.18
CA LEU A 219 0.77 -17.68 8.81
C LEU A 219 1.49 -18.70 7.93
N VAL A 220 2.66 -19.14 8.37
CA VAL A 220 3.49 -20.11 7.63
C VAL A 220 2.76 -21.45 7.44
N LYS A 221 1.96 -21.86 8.41
CA LYS A 221 1.25 -23.15 8.39
C LYS A 221 0.06 -23.18 7.44
N ILE A 222 -0.69 -22.06 7.32
CA ILE A 222 -2.01 -22.10 6.68
C ILE A 222 -2.14 -21.29 5.41
N VAL A 223 -1.27 -20.28 5.17
CA VAL A 223 -1.38 -19.43 3.99
C VAL A 223 -0.74 -20.09 2.78
N ASP A 224 -1.49 -20.20 1.71
CA ASP A 224 -0.94 -20.56 0.40
C ASP A 224 -0.21 -19.34 -0.20
N VAL A 225 1.11 -19.43 -0.35
CA VAL A 225 1.95 -18.36 -0.88
C VAL A 225 1.48 -17.85 -2.26
N ARG A 226 0.83 -18.69 -3.07
CA ARG A 226 0.27 -18.31 -4.39
C ARG A 226 -0.92 -17.36 -4.27
N LYS A 227 -1.54 -17.32 -3.09
CA LYS A 227 -2.65 -16.42 -2.75
C LYS A 227 -2.18 -15.10 -2.12
N ILE A 228 -0.89 -14.75 -2.20
CA ILE A 228 -0.37 -13.44 -1.83
C ILE A 228 -0.18 -12.63 -3.11
N ALA A 229 -0.85 -11.48 -3.23
CA ALA A 229 -0.76 -10.58 -4.37
C ALA A 229 0.54 -9.76 -4.32
N PHE A 230 0.75 -9.08 -3.21
CA PHE A 230 1.95 -8.28 -2.93
C PHE A 230 2.11 -8.10 -1.41
N VAL A 231 3.28 -7.59 -1.03
CA VAL A 231 3.65 -7.35 0.38
C VAL A 231 4.05 -5.88 0.52
N GLN A 232 3.49 -5.18 1.51
CA GLN A 232 3.89 -3.84 1.89
C GLN A 232 4.80 -3.91 3.11
N VAL A 233 5.91 -3.17 3.06
CA VAL A 233 6.96 -3.24 4.07
C VAL A 233 7.24 -1.86 4.63
N VAL A 234 6.83 -1.68 5.86
CA VAL A 234 7.14 -0.51 6.68
C VAL A 234 7.18 -0.89 8.16
N ASP A 235 7.85 -0.08 8.94
CA ASP A 235 7.92 -0.10 10.40
C ASP A 235 7.13 1.07 10.96
N ALA A 236 7.24 1.35 12.26
CA ALA A 236 6.68 2.54 12.86
C ALA A 236 7.48 2.99 14.07
N GLU A 237 7.39 4.28 14.33
CA GLU A 237 8.04 4.99 15.42
C GLU A 237 7.45 4.57 16.77
N TYR A 238 8.34 4.24 17.72
CA TYR A 238 8.00 4.13 19.14
C TYR A 238 7.77 5.55 19.68
N LEU A 239 6.53 5.85 20.07
CA LEU A 239 6.19 7.15 20.63
C LEU A 239 6.66 7.24 22.08
N GLU A 240 7.28 8.34 22.46
CA GLU A 240 7.71 8.58 23.86
C GLU A 240 6.50 8.63 24.80
N GLU A 241 5.42 9.30 24.37
CA GLU A 241 4.15 9.40 25.09
C GLU A 241 3.07 8.53 24.45
N PRO A 242 2.14 7.93 25.24
CA PRO A 242 0.99 7.22 24.70
C PRO A 242 0.13 8.11 23.80
N LEU A 243 -0.37 7.53 22.70
CA LEU A 243 -1.22 8.24 21.76
C LEU A 243 -2.68 8.26 22.27
N VAL A 244 -2.91 9.12 23.26
CA VAL A 244 -4.20 9.38 23.91
C VAL A 244 -4.53 10.87 23.84
N GLU A 245 -5.66 11.29 24.40
CA GLU A 245 -6.03 12.71 24.47
C GLU A 245 -4.87 13.56 25.01
N GLY A 246 -4.57 14.66 24.33
CA GLY A 246 -3.43 15.55 24.62
C GLY A 246 -2.17 15.26 23.79
N HIS A 247 -2.03 14.08 23.17
CA HIS A 247 -0.92 13.79 22.27
C HIS A 247 -1.08 14.52 20.94
N ALA A 248 0.02 15.02 20.35
CA ALA A 248 0.01 15.82 19.12
C ALA A 248 -0.68 15.13 17.90
N TYR A 249 -0.69 13.81 17.86
CA TYR A 249 -1.31 13.02 16.78
C TYR A 249 -2.65 12.40 17.19
N HIS A 250 -3.17 12.72 18.38
CA HIS A 250 -4.47 12.24 18.78
C HIS A 250 -5.57 12.92 17.97
N ASP A 251 -6.50 12.12 17.49
CA ASP A 251 -7.72 12.56 16.82
C ASP A 251 -8.89 11.75 17.38
N ALA A 252 -9.80 12.43 18.06
CA ALA A 252 -10.95 11.80 18.70
C ALA A 252 -11.93 11.15 17.68
N ALA A 253 -11.86 11.54 16.41
CA ALA A 253 -12.72 11.00 15.33
C ALA A 253 -12.21 9.68 14.76
N GLN A 254 -11.03 9.19 15.20
CA GLN A 254 -10.44 7.96 14.65
C GLN A 254 -9.69 7.14 15.72
N PRO A 255 -9.55 5.82 15.53
CA PRO A 255 -8.78 4.97 16.43
C PRO A 255 -7.30 5.39 16.51
N ALA A 256 -6.68 5.26 17.69
CA ALA A 256 -5.28 5.60 17.91
C ALA A 256 -4.32 4.91 16.90
N ARG A 257 -4.57 3.64 16.53
CA ARG A 257 -3.79 2.93 15.53
C ARG A 257 -3.85 3.58 14.14
N MET A 258 -5.00 4.17 13.77
CA MET A 258 -5.15 4.90 12.52
C MET A 258 -4.37 6.21 12.53
N SER A 259 -4.44 6.96 13.63
CA SER A 259 -3.66 8.18 13.82
C SER A 259 -2.15 7.89 13.78
N TRP A 260 -1.74 6.82 14.46
CA TRP A 260 -0.34 6.37 14.45
C TRP A 260 0.12 5.95 13.05
N SER A 261 -0.67 5.15 12.35
CA SER A 261 -0.39 4.78 10.95
C SER A 261 -0.18 6.00 10.05
N ARG A 262 -1.04 7.01 10.18
CA ARG A 262 -1.01 8.20 9.30
C ARG A 262 0.16 9.15 9.55
N ASN A 263 0.78 9.08 10.74
CA ASN A 263 1.79 10.05 11.17
C ASN A 263 3.17 9.46 11.43
N CYS A 264 3.28 8.16 11.71
CA CYS A 264 4.46 7.60 12.38
C CYS A 264 5.03 6.35 11.70
N ARG A 265 4.60 5.96 10.50
CA ARG A 265 5.26 4.86 9.77
C ARG A 265 6.70 5.26 9.44
N LEU A 266 7.59 4.27 9.42
CA LEU A 266 9.00 4.37 9.10
C LEU A 266 9.38 3.30 8.09
N PHE A 267 10.44 3.50 7.33
CA PHE A 267 10.96 2.44 6.49
C PHE A 267 11.66 1.36 7.33
N TYR A 268 11.73 0.15 6.79
CA TYR A 268 12.37 -0.98 7.46
C TYR A 268 13.82 -0.67 7.84
N GLY A 269 14.17 -0.92 9.10
CA GLY A 269 15.52 -0.78 9.63
C GLY A 269 15.93 0.66 9.98
N GLU A 270 14.98 1.59 10.13
CA GLU A 270 15.20 2.96 10.63
C GLU A 270 15.16 3.01 12.17
N SER A 271 15.96 2.17 12.84
CA SER A 271 16.05 2.13 14.29
C SER A 271 16.56 3.43 14.90
N ASP A 272 17.36 4.20 14.18
CA ASP A 272 17.82 5.54 14.51
C ASP A 272 16.67 6.58 14.54
N ARG A 273 15.54 6.28 13.93
CA ARG A 273 14.30 7.06 13.92
C ARG A 273 13.23 6.49 14.86
N GLY A 274 13.57 5.49 15.68
CA GLY A 274 12.64 4.88 16.62
C GLY A 274 11.80 3.72 16.07
N ALA A 275 12.17 3.13 14.94
CA ALA A 275 11.52 1.94 14.41
C ALA A 275 11.64 0.77 15.41
N TYR A 276 10.50 0.13 15.77
CA TYR A 276 10.48 -0.88 16.84
C TYR A 276 9.60 -2.10 16.57
N LEU A 277 8.85 -2.11 15.48
CA LEU A 277 8.00 -3.24 15.16
C LEU A 277 8.82 -4.47 14.78
N PRO A 278 8.30 -5.70 14.99
CA PRO A 278 9.00 -6.95 14.68
C PRO A 278 9.03 -7.27 13.17
N VAL A 279 9.24 -6.24 12.32
CA VAL A 279 9.17 -6.34 10.85
C VAL A 279 10.15 -7.38 10.31
N LYS A 280 11.34 -7.51 10.92
CA LYS A 280 12.31 -8.54 10.51
C LYS A 280 11.77 -9.96 10.70
N GLN A 281 11.02 -10.21 11.77
CA GLN A 281 10.40 -11.52 12.01
C GLN A 281 9.26 -11.78 11.02
N ILE A 282 8.45 -10.75 10.72
CA ILE A 282 7.36 -10.84 9.75
C ILE A 282 7.93 -11.14 8.36
N LEU A 283 8.95 -10.41 7.94
CA LEU A 283 9.59 -10.63 6.64
C LEU A 283 10.27 -12.00 6.55
N LYS A 284 10.87 -12.49 7.65
CA LYS A 284 11.40 -13.87 7.69
C LYS A 284 10.30 -14.89 7.42
N ALA A 285 9.15 -14.77 8.09
CA ALA A 285 8.03 -15.67 7.89
C ALA A 285 7.53 -15.64 6.43
N ILE A 286 7.41 -14.44 5.83
CA ILE A 286 6.88 -14.28 4.47
C ILE A 286 7.92 -14.69 3.41
N LEU A 287 9.15 -14.19 3.51
CA LEU A 287 10.15 -14.33 2.45
C LEU A 287 10.93 -15.63 2.54
N VAL A 288 11.19 -16.12 3.77
CA VAL A 288 12.01 -17.32 3.99
C VAL A 288 11.14 -18.53 4.23
N ASP A 289 10.26 -18.47 5.23
CA ASP A 289 9.54 -19.64 5.70
C ASP A 289 8.36 -20.00 4.76
N LEU A 290 7.60 -19.02 4.23
CA LEU A 290 6.61 -19.21 3.16
C LEU A 290 7.23 -19.24 1.75
N GLY A 291 8.42 -18.66 1.58
CA GLY A 291 9.08 -18.62 0.28
C GLY A 291 8.47 -17.65 -0.73
N TYR A 292 7.83 -16.57 -0.28
CA TYR A 292 7.26 -15.56 -1.18
C TYR A 292 8.33 -14.87 -2.04
N ARG A 293 8.03 -14.70 -3.34
CA ARG A 293 8.95 -14.11 -4.33
C ARG A 293 8.23 -13.12 -5.27
N GLY A 294 7.10 -12.61 -4.84
CA GLY A 294 6.31 -11.63 -5.60
C GLY A 294 6.75 -10.19 -5.37
N ARG A 295 5.84 -9.25 -5.62
CA ARG A 295 6.04 -7.80 -5.52
C ARG A 295 6.13 -7.35 -4.05
N ILE A 296 7.10 -6.48 -3.76
CA ILE A 296 7.30 -5.88 -2.43
C ILE A 296 7.34 -4.37 -2.60
N SER A 297 6.51 -3.66 -1.82
CA SER A 297 6.37 -2.20 -1.86
C SER A 297 6.69 -1.58 -0.51
N ALA A 298 7.26 -0.39 -0.50
CA ALA A 298 7.39 0.44 0.69
C ALA A 298 6.20 1.40 0.77
N GLU A 299 5.38 1.30 1.83
CA GLU A 299 4.17 2.11 1.99
C GLU A 299 4.25 3.02 3.23
N LEU A 300 5.02 4.08 3.12
CA LEU A 300 5.18 5.06 4.20
C LEU A 300 3.97 5.99 4.27
N PHE A 301 3.41 6.11 5.48
CA PHE A 301 2.53 7.20 5.90
C PHE A 301 3.19 7.91 7.07
N ASN A 302 3.61 9.15 6.86
CA ASN A 302 4.34 9.91 7.87
C ASN A 302 3.92 11.37 7.83
N ARG A 303 4.04 12.06 8.96
CA ARG A 303 3.76 13.51 9.07
C ARG A 303 4.58 14.34 8.09
N SER A 304 5.79 13.92 7.77
CA SER A 304 6.66 14.62 6.83
C SER A 304 6.13 14.69 5.38
N LEU A 305 5.13 13.88 5.04
CA LEU A 305 4.51 13.93 3.69
C LEU A 305 3.81 15.26 3.38
N THR A 306 3.51 16.07 4.39
CA THR A 306 2.87 17.39 4.27
C THR A 306 3.86 18.54 4.40
N GLU A 307 5.14 18.28 4.62
CA GLU A 307 6.17 19.31 4.65
C GLU A 307 6.39 19.88 3.24
N ALA A 308 6.42 21.22 3.14
CA ALA A 308 6.51 21.90 1.85
C ALA A 308 7.93 21.93 1.26
N ASP A 309 8.90 21.29 1.93
CA ASP A 309 10.27 21.17 1.44
C ASP A 309 10.30 20.29 0.17
N SER A 310 10.76 20.85 -0.94
CA SER A 310 10.85 20.15 -2.23
C SER A 310 11.80 18.94 -2.21
N SER A 311 12.65 18.79 -1.19
CA SER A 311 13.53 17.63 -1.03
C SER A 311 12.82 16.38 -0.48
N VAL A 312 11.61 16.50 0.05
CA VAL A 312 10.86 15.39 0.68
C VAL A 312 10.72 14.16 -0.24
N PRO A 313 10.32 14.29 -1.52
CA PRO A 313 10.20 13.11 -2.39
C PRO A 313 11.54 12.38 -2.56
N GLU A 314 12.62 13.12 -2.77
CA GLU A 314 13.95 12.52 -2.93
C GLU A 314 14.48 11.90 -1.63
N GLU A 315 14.32 12.57 -0.50
CA GLU A 315 14.75 12.06 0.81
C GLU A 315 14.00 10.76 1.16
N HIS A 316 12.69 10.72 0.91
CA HIS A 316 11.91 9.50 1.17
C HIS A 316 12.31 8.36 0.23
N ALA A 317 12.51 8.63 -1.06
CA ALA A 317 12.98 7.61 -2.00
C ALA A 317 14.39 7.10 -1.64
N ARG A 318 15.29 7.99 -1.19
CA ARG A 318 16.63 7.64 -0.71
C ARG A 318 16.55 6.71 0.51
N ARG A 319 15.77 7.07 1.52
CA ARG A 319 15.54 6.28 2.74
C ARG A 319 14.94 4.91 2.41
N ALA A 320 13.94 4.87 1.52
CA ALA A 320 13.37 3.62 1.02
C ALA A 320 14.42 2.76 0.31
N GLY A 321 15.32 3.37 -0.48
CA GLY A 321 16.44 2.69 -1.15
C GLY A 321 17.44 2.08 -0.16
N GLU A 322 17.73 2.77 0.93
CA GLU A 322 18.59 2.24 2.01
C GLU A 322 17.89 1.10 2.76
N SER A 323 16.59 1.26 3.03
CA SER A 323 15.75 0.19 3.60
C SER A 323 15.74 -1.04 2.71
N TRP A 324 15.57 -0.87 1.38
CA TRP A 324 15.60 -1.99 0.44
C TRP A 324 16.94 -2.74 0.46
N LYS A 325 18.06 -2.04 0.49
CA LYS A 325 19.40 -2.67 0.63
C LYS A 325 19.53 -3.49 1.93
N LYS A 326 18.89 -3.03 3.02
CA LYS A 326 18.84 -3.79 4.27
C LYS A 326 18.02 -5.08 4.10
N ILE A 327 16.86 -5.01 3.42
CA ILE A 327 16.03 -6.18 3.11
C ILE A 327 16.80 -7.17 2.24
N GLU A 328 17.45 -6.71 1.16
CA GLU A 328 18.28 -7.57 0.29
C GLU A 328 19.34 -8.32 1.08
N ARG A 329 20.06 -7.62 1.95
CA ARG A 329 21.11 -8.20 2.79
C ARG A 329 20.56 -9.19 3.82
N ASP A 330 19.50 -8.81 4.53
CA ASP A 330 18.95 -9.58 5.64
C ASP A 330 18.26 -10.88 5.19
N PHE A 331 17.73 -10.91 3.96
CA PHE A 331 16.97 -12.03 3.40
C PHE A 331 17.58 -12.65 2.12
N GLY A 332 18.76 -12.20 1.71
CA GLY A 332 19.45 -12.76 0.55
C GLY A 332 18.69 -12.58 -0.76
N LEU A 333 17.92 -11.49 -0.90
CA LEU A 333 17.19 -11.22 -2.12
C LEU A 333 18.15 -10.73 -3.20
N LYS A 334 18.06 -11.31 -4.41
CA LYS A 334 18.78 -10.81 -5.59
C LYS A 334 17.80 -10.03 -6.47
N THR A 335 17.97 -8.73 -6.57
CA THR A 335 17.18 -7.90 -7.48
C THR A 335 17.94 -7.64 -8.78
N HIS A 336 17.24 -7.65 -9.90
CA HIS A 336 17.78 -7.13 -11.16
C HIS A 336 17.68 -5.60 -11.15
N ARG A 337 18.78 -4.91 -10.93
CA ARG A 337 18.87 -3.49 -11.27
C ARG A 337 18.85 -3.37 -12.80
N ARG A 338 17.92 -2.59 -13.38
CA ARG A 338 18.12 -2.10 -14.73
C ARG A 338 19.42 -1.29 -14.73
N GLN A 339 20.36 -1.65 -15.61
CA GLN A 339 21.43 -0.72 -15.95
C GLN A 339 20.72 0.50 -16.54
N SER A 340 20.90 1.66 -15.92
CA SER A 340 20.44 2.94 -16.44
C SER A 340 21.14 3.16 -17.80
N SER A 341 20.44 2.84 -18.89
CA SER A 341 20.83 3.29 -20.22
C SER A 341 20.41 4.75 -20.38
N VAL A 342 20.98 5.64 -19.59
CA VAL A 342 21.05 7.02 -19.94
C VAL A 342 22.19 7.13 -20.98
N GLN A 343 21.87 6.82 -22.23
CA GLN A 343 22.67 7.32 -23.33
C GLN A 343 22.53 8.85 -23.31
N SER A 344 23.59 9.53 -22.89
CA SER A 344 23.75 10.94 -23.10
C SER A 344 23.64 11.19 -24.61
N VAL A 345 22.50 11.68 -25.06
CA VAL A 345 22.39 12.30 -26.37
C VAL A 345 23.21 13.58 -26.32
N ALA A 346 24.48 13.49 -26.73
CA ALA A 346 25.32 14.64 -26.96
C ALA A 346 24.59 15.51 -28.01
N ARG A 347 24.11 16.67 -27.59
CA ARG A 347 23.64 17.69 -28.52
C ARG A 347 24.86 18.18 -29.31
N GLU A 348 24.91 17.82 -30.60
CA GLU A 348 25.84 18.49 -31.52
C GLU A 348 25.52 19.99 -31.58
N PRO A 349 26.53 20.84 -31.57
CA PRO A 349 26.31 22.28 -31.72
C PRO A 349 25.87 22.56 -33.16
N THR A 350 24.65 23.05 -33.33
CA THR A 350 24.18 23.60 -34.61
C THR A 350 25.06 24.75 -35.01
N ALA A 351 25.86 24.58 -36.09
CA ALA A 351 26.59 25.63 -36.74
C ALA A 351 25.60 26.72 -37.25
N ARG A 352 25.94 27.97 -36.95
CA ARG A 352 25.27 29.14 -37.53
C ARG A 352 25.64 29.22 -39.02
N LEU A 353 24.64 29.41 -39.86
CA LEU A 353 24.70 30.18 -41.11
C LEU A 353 23.54 31.16 -41.11
#